data_28fdd876701aa7426c6b7de9d7191816
#
_entry.id   28fdd876701aa7426c6b7de9d7191816
#
_cell.length_a   1.000
_cell.length_b   1.000
_cell.length_c   1.000
_cell.angle_alpha   90.00
_cell.angle_beta   90.00
_cell.angle_gamma   90.00
#
_symmetry.space_group_name_H-M   'P 1'
#
loop_
_entity.id
_entity.type
_entity.pdbx_description
1 polymer ?
#
loop_
_entity_poly.entity_id
_entity_poly.type
_entity_poly.pdbx_seq_one_letter_code
_entity_poly.pdbx_strand_id
1 'polypeptide(L)'
;HRKSAFLVAITLTQMSEFGFLLSSEGVRVGALSESEATILAGATLMTIVVSTPLVSRGHELYNVYVHTIGRWLPKIFPQEEKEHIGKENYPIDHHVVLCGYGRVGRYIGRALGMANIPYLVVDYSSAVASRLKSEGIPVVYGDPADFEVLDYAQVDLARAIVIAIPDLHSQELIIGHALTLN
;
A
#
# COMPACT_ATOMS: atom_id res chain seq x y z
N HIS A 1 5.85 3.53 0.59
CA HIS A 1 6.17 3.77 -0.82
C HIS A 1 6.99 2.66 -1.49
N ARG A 2 7.57 1.69 -0.73
CA ARG A 2 8.27 0.53 -1.30
C ARG A 2 7.32 -0.41 -2.02
N LYS A 3 6.13 -0.65 -1.46
CA LYS A 3 5.07 -1.45 -2.07
C LYS A 3 4.67 -0.84 -3.43
N SER A 4 4.46 0.47 -3.47
CA SER A 4 4.16 1.18 -4.73
C SER A 4 5.31 1.10 -5.73
N ALA A 5 6.56 1.26 -5.29
CA ALA A 5 7.73 1.12 -6.15
C ALA A 5 7.89 -0.30 -6.70
N PHE A 6 7.62 -1.31 -5.89
CA PHE A 6 7.64 -2.71 -6.31
C PHE A 6 6.54 -3.01 -7.35
N LEU A 7 5.31 -2.52 -7.11
CA LEU A 7 4.20 -2.70 -8.06
C LEU A 7 4.48 -1.99 -9.38
N VAL A 8 5.01 -0.77 -9.34
CA VAL A 8 5.44 -0.04 -10.55
C VAL A 8 6.57 -0.79 -11.26
N ALA A 9 7.55 -1.33 -10.54
CA ALA A 9 8.62 -2.11 -11.15
C ALA A 9 8.09 -3.34 -11.88
N ILE A 10 7.14 -4.08 -11.31
CA ILE A 10 6.49 -5.23 -11.98
C ILE A 10 5.76 -4.80 -13.24
N THR A 11 5.02 -3.68 -13.21
CA THR A 11 4.32 -3.19 -14.40
C THR A 11 5.27 -2.74 -15.51
N LEU A 12 6.46 -2.26 -15.16
CA LEU A 12 7.48 -1.83 -16.12
C LEU A 12 8.34 -2.98 -16.68
N THR A 13 8.20 -4.20 -16.16
CA THR A 13 8.99 -5.36 -16.66
C THR A 13 8.48 -5.92 -17.98
N GLN A 14 7.27 -5.57 -18.40
CA GLN A 14 6.72 -6.05 -19.68
C GLN A 14 7.18 -5.16 -20.85
N MET A 15 7.52 -5.79 -21.95
CA MET A 15 7.64 -5.07 -23.22
C MET A 15 6.25 -4.63 -23.68
N SER A 16 6.13 -3.34 -24.07
CA SER A 16 4.85 -2.82 -24.55
C SER A 16 4.58 -3.26 -26.00
N GLU A 17 3.33 -3.07 -26.46
CA GLU A 17 2.92 -3.29 -27.85
C GLU A 17 3.76 -2.49 -28.86
N PHE A 18 4.43 -1.44 -28.43
CA PHE A 18 5.41 -0.71 -29.27
C PHE A 18 6.58 -1.58 -29.73
N GLY A 19 6.88 -2.68 -29.00
CA GLY A 19 7.86 -3.67 -29.43
C GLY A 19 7.53 -4.27 -30.79
N PHE A 20 6.25 -4.53 -31.10
CA PHE A 20 5.81 -4.99 -32.42
C PHE A 20 5.97 -3.94 -33.49
N LEU A 21 5.60 -2.69 -33.19
CA LEU A 21 5.75 -1.56 -34.10
C LEU A 21 7.21 -1.32 -34.46
N LEU A 22 8.10 -1.33 -33.48
CA LEU A 22 9.54 -1.16 -33.69
C LEU A 22 10.13 -2.33 -34.46
N SER A 23 9.69 -3.57 -34.22
CA SER A 23 10.15 -4.74 -34.96
C SER A 23 9.73 -4.65 -36.43
N SER A 24 8.47 -4.30 -36.73
CA SER A 24 7.98 -4.17 -38.10
C SER A 24 8.65 -3.04 -38.85
N GLU A 25 8.86 -1.89 -38.21
CA GLU A 25 9.56 -0.76 -38.79
C GLU A 25 11.05 -1.06 -39.01
N GLY A 26 11.68 -1.80 -38.07
CA GLY A 26 13.06 -2.27 -38.20
C GLY A 26 13.28 -3.13 -39.43
N VAL A 27 12.34 -4.02 -39.75
CA VAL A 27 12.37 -4.81 -40.99
C VAL A 27 12.19 -3.90 -42.22
N ARG A 28 11.23 -2.98 -42.16
CA ARG A 28 10.92 -2.08 -43.27
C ARG A 28 12.10 -1.20 -43.69
N VAL A 29 12.88 -0.72 -42.74
CA VAL A 29 14.08 0.10 -42.98
C VAL A 29 15.35 -0.71 -43.21
N GLY A 30 15.26 -2.06 -43.17
CA GLY A 30 16.39 -2.97 -43.36
C GLY A 30 17.35 -3.04 -42.15
N ALA A 31 16.95 -2.55 -40.98
CA ALA A 31 17.73 -2.62 -39.74
C ALA A 31 17.62 -3.97 -39.04
N LEU A 32 16.55 -4.72 -39.30
CA LEU A 32 16.29 -6.07 -38.77
C LEU A 32 15.94 -7.02 -39.91
N SER A 33 16.38 -8.25 -39.78
CA SER A 33 15.91 -9.36 -40.63
C SER A 33 14.53 -9.85 -40.15
N GLU A 34 13.76 -10.51 -41.01
CA GLU A 34 12.46 -11.09 -40.64
C GLU A 34 12.56 -12.09 -39.48
N SER A 35 13.68 -12.87 -39.39
CA SER A 35 13.92 -13.81 -38.31
C SER A 35 14.14 -13.07 -36.97
N GLU A 36 14.89 -12.00 -36.95
CA GLU A 36 15.11 -11.19 -35.73
C GLU A 36 13.82 -10.52 -35.25
N ALA A 37 13.03 -9.98 -36.19
CA ALA A 37 11.73 -9.41 -35.86
C ALA A 37 10.76 -10.46 -35.29
N THR A 38 10.79 -11.68 -35.80
CA THR A 38 9.98 -12.79 -35.31
C THR A 38 10.38 -13.17 -33.87
N ILE A 39 11.69 -13.22 -33.59
CA ILE A 39 12.20 -13.47 -32.23
C ILE A 39 11.76 -12.34 -31.26
N LEU A 40 11.89 -11.08 -31.66
CA LEU A 40 11.46 -9.95 -30.85
C LEU A 40 9.95 -9.96 -30.60
N ALA A 41 9.15 -10.29 -31.60
CA ALA A 41 7.70 -10.43 -31.47
C ALA A 41 7.35 -11.56 -30.48
N GLY A 42 8.02 -12.71 -30.58
CA GLY A 42 7.86 -13.83 -29.66
C GLY A 42 8.25 -13.47 -28.23
N ALA A 43 9.36 -12.76 -28.04
CA ALA A 43 9.79 -12.26 -26.72
C ALA A 43 8.78 -11.28 -26.14
N THR A 44 8.24 -10.35 -26.94
CA THR A 44 7.20 -9.40 -26.52
C THR A 44 5.95 -10.14 -26.03
N LEU A 45 5.45 -11.11 -26.81
CA LEU A 45 4.29 -11.93 -26.41
C LEU A 45 4.57 -12.69 -25.10
N MET A 46 5.75 -13.30 -24.98
CA MET A 46 6.13 -14.03 -23.76
C MET A 46 6.17 -13.11 -22.53
N THR A 47 6.72 -11.91 -22.66
CA THR A 47 6.74 -10.95 -21.54
C THR A 47 5.33 -10.55 -21.10
N ILE A 48 4.38 -10.35 -22.03
CA ILE A 48 2.99 -10.02 -21.74
C ILE A 48 2.30 -11.18 -21.00
N VAL A 49 2.47 -12.41 -21.51
CA VAL A 49 1.87 -13.61 -20.88
C VAL A 49 2.40 -13.82 -19.46
N VAL A 50 3.69 -13.61 -19.22
CA VAL A 50 4.31 -13.78 -17.90
C VAL A 50 3.97 -12.62 -16.98
N SER A 51 3.94 -11.39 -17.48
CA SER A 51 3.69 -10.19 -16.63
C SER A 51 2.24 -10.11 -16.15
N THR A 52 1.27 -10.58 -16.92
CA THR A 52 -0.15 -10.50 -16.56
C THR A 52 -0.48 -11.12 -15.20
N PRO A 53 -0.11 -12.38 -14.90
CA PRO A 53 -0.32 -12.95 -13.58
C PRO A 53 0.56 -12.31 -12.49
N LEU A 54 1.75 -11.79 -12.84
CA LEU A 54 2.59 -11.07 -11.90
C LEU A 54 1.94 -9.77 -11.43
N VAL A 55 1.36 -9.02 -12.35
CA VAL A 55 0.66 -7.75 -12.04
C VAL A 55 -0.60 -8.03 -11.22
N SER A 56 -1.42 -9.01 -11.64
CA SER A 56 -2.68 -9.32 -10.94
C SER A 56 -2.47 -9.84 -9.52
N ARG A 57 -1.35 -10.52 -9.24
CA ARG A 57 -0.98 -11.00 -7.90
C ARG A 57 0.13 -10.16 -7.24
N GLY A 58 0.33 -8.94 -7.68
CA GLY A 58 1.43 -8.08 -7.24
C GLY A 58 1.49 -7.89 -5.72
N HIS A 59 0.35 -7.83 -5.04
CA HIS A 59 0.26 -7.71 -3.58
C HIS A 59 0.76 -8.96 -2.86
N GLU A 60 0.36 -10.13 -3.32
CA GLU A 60 0.81 -11.43 -2.77
C GLU A 60 2.32 -11.61 -3.01
N LEU A 61 2.78 -11.26 -4.22
CA LEU A 61 4.19 -11.31 -4.58
C LEU A 61 5.05 -10.36 -3.75
N TYR A 62 4.53 -9.17 -3.44
CA TYR A 62 5.22 -8.24 -2.55
C TYR A 62 5.42 -8.83 -1.15
N ASN A 63 4.40 -9.46 -0.59
CA ASN A 63 4.50 -10.11 0.71
C ASN A 63 5.54 -11.26 0.69
N VAL A 64 5.51 -12.11 -0.34
CA VAL A 64 6.53 -13.17 -0.51
C VAL A 64 7.92 -12.57 -0.69
N TYR A 65 8.05 -11.49 -1.47
CA TYR A 65 9.30 -10.78 -1.70
C TYR A 65 9.89 -10.22 -0.38
N VAL A 66 9.09 -9.56 0.44
CA VAL A 66 9.53 -9.00 1.74
C VAL A 66 9.96 -10.11 2.70
N HIS A 67 9.20 -11.19 2.78
CA HIS A 67 9.52 -12.31 3.68
C HIS A 67 10.75 -13.11 3.23
N THR A 68 10.99 -13.24 1.92
CA THR A 68 12.06 -14.10 1.39
C THR A 68 13.34 -13.31 1.14
N ILE A 69 13.29 -12.22 0.40
CA ILE A 69 14.47 -11.47 -0.04
C ILE A 69 14.88 -10.40 1.00
N GLY A 70 13.93 -9.77 1.67
CA GLY A 70 14.18 -8.83 2.75
C GLY A 70 14.99 -9.42 3.91
N ARG A 71 14.86 -10.74 4.10
CA ARG A 71 15.62 -11.49 5.12
C ARG A 71 17.07 -11.79 4.69
N TRP A 72 17.34 -11.88 3.38
CA TRP A 72 18.65 -12.25 2.84
C TRP A 72 19.56 -11.05 2.55
N LEU A 73 18.99 -9.88 2.26
CA LEU A 73 19.74 -8.68 1.92
C LEU A 73 19.34 -7.43 2.76
N PRO A 74 19.52 -7.47 4.10
CA PRO A 74 19.12 -6.35 4.96
C PRO A 74 19.89 -5.06 4.69
N LYS A 75 21.07 -5.10 4.04
CA LYS A 75 21.87 -3.91 3.71
C LYS A 75 21.39 -3.18 2.43
N ILE A 76 20.77 -3.90 1.48
CA ILE A 76 20.22 -3.30 0.25
C ILE A 76 18.81 -2.82 0.49
N PHE A 77 18.12 -3.48 1.39
CA PHE A 77 16.81 -3.12 1.90
C PHE A 77 16.97 -2.81 3.39
N PRO A 78 17.50 -1.62 3.76
CA PRO A 78 17.35 -1.21 5.15
C PRO A 78 15.86 -1.40 5.41
N GLN A 79 15.54 -2.20 6.43
CA GLN A 79 14.16 -2.20 6.93
C GLN A 79 13.80 -0.74 6.97
N GLU A 80 12.69 -0.35 6.29
CA GLU A 80 12.17 0.97 6.58
C GLU A 80 12.30 1.01 8.08
N GLU A 81 13.22 1.86 8.58
CA GLU A 81 13.12 2.26 9.96
C GLU A 81 11.63 2.45 10.08
N LYS A 82 11.00 1.60 10.87
CA LYS A 82 9.61 1.78 11.25
C LYS A 82 9.64 3.23 11.67
N GLU A 83 9.37 4.12 10.67
CA GLU A 83 9.52 5.55 10.83
C GLU A 83 8.51 5.77 11.91
N HIS A 84 9.09 5.79 13.04
CA HIS A 84 8.53 5.58 14.35
C HIS A 84 7.05 5.88 14.25
N ILE A 85 6.26 4.81 14.09
CA ILE A 85 5.01 4.81 14.83
C ILE A 85 5.50 5.25 16.18
N GLY A 86 5.45 6.57 16.39
CA GLY A 86 6.05 7.15 17.58
C GLY A 86 5.54 6.28 18.70
N LYS A 87 6.43 5.68 19.48
CA LYS A 87 6.10 5.06 20.75
C LYS A 87 5.67 6.19 21.72
N GLU A 88 4.83 7.06 21.25
CA GLU A 88 3.93 7.79 22.10
C GLU A 88 2.90 6.74 22.48
N ASN A 89 3.18 6.07 23.63
CA ASN A 89 2.15 5.38 24.38
C ASN A 89 1.05 6.43 24.58
N TYR A 90 0.09 6.45 23.64
CA TYR A 90 -1.17 7.11 23.91
C TYR A 90 -1.92 6.19 24.87
N PRO A 91 -1.96 6.49 26.17
CA PRO A 91 -2.78 5.73 27.09
C PRO A 91 -4.23 6.15 26.84
N ILE A 92 -4.77 5.70 25.71
CA ILE A 92 -6.15 6.00 25.32
C ILE A 92 -6.91 4.70 25.54
N ASP A 93 -7.63 4.66 26.66
CA ASP A 93 -8.57 3.61 26.96
C ASP A 93 -9.97 4.05 26.51
N HIS A 94 -10.77 3.12 25.97
CA HIS A 94 -12.13 3.38 25.48
C HIS A 94 -12.22 4.46 24.37
N HIS A 95 -11.22 4.57 23.52
CA HIS A 95 -11.18 5.51 22.41
C HIS A 95 -11.92 4.99 21.17
N VAL A 96 -12.10 5.86 20.19
CA VAL A 96 -12.57 5.53 18.83
C VAL A 96 -11.38 5.48 17.90
N VAL A 97 -11.19 4.36 17.19
CA VAL A 97 -10.21 4.28 16.11
C VAL A 97 -10.87 4.77 14.82
N LEU A 98 -10.32 5.84 14.24
CA LEU A 98 -10.82 6.45 13.00
C LEU A 98 -9.88 6.11 11.84
N CYS A 99 -10.27 5.14 11.02
CA CYS A 99 -9.53 4.69 9.84
C CYS A 99 -9.81 5.59 8.63
N GLY A 100 -8.81 6.39 8.26
CA GLY A 100 -8.89 7.37 7.17
C GLY A 100 -9.31 8.77 7.64
N TYR A 101 -8.47 9.76 7.35
CA TYR A 101 -8.72 11.17 7.69
C TYR A 101 -8.87 12.07 6.46
N GLY A 102 -9.52 11.52 5.44
CA GLY A 102 -9.92 12.22 4.23
C GLY A 102 -11.06 13.22 4.46
N ARG A 103 -11.85 13.51 3.43
CA ARG A 103 -12.98 14.46 3.57
C ARG A 103 -13.98 14.05 4.67
N VAL A 104 -14.42 12.81 4.64
CA VAL A 104 -15.40 12.28 5.60
C VAL A 104 -14.79 12.16 6.99
N GLY A 105 -13.61 11.53 7.11
CA GLY A 105 -12.92 11.33 8.38
C GLY A 105 -12.67 12.63 9.15
N ARG A 106 -12.34 13.71 8.45
CA ARG A 106 -12.19 15.04 9.09
C ARG A 106 -13.46 15.57 9.75
N TYR A 107 -14.62 15.35 9.12
CA TYR A 107 -15.89 15.74 9.74
C TYR A 107 -16.19 14.90 10.97
N ILE A 108 -15.94 13.60 10.87
CA ILE A 108 -16.14 12.67 12.00
C ILE A 108 -15.18 13.02 13.15
N GLY A 109 -13.88 13.21 12.87
CA GLY A 109 -12.91 13.57 13.89
C GLY A 109 -13.25 14.89 14.61
N ARG A 110 -13.73 15.90 13.87
CA ARG A 110 -14.23 17.14 14.47
C ARG A 110 -15.43 16.89 15.38
N ALA A 111 -16.41 16.09 14.94
CA ALA A 111 -17.57 15.75 15.74
C ALA A 111 -17.18 15.01 17.03
N LEU A 112 -16.25 14.06 16.95
CA LEU A 112 -15.71 13.35 18.11
C LEU A 112 -15.02 14.33 19.08
N GLY A 113 -14.18 15.23 18.56
CA GLY A 113 -13.52 16.26 19.36
C GLY A 113 -14.51 17.22 20.06
N MET A 114 -15.53 17.68 19.35
CA MET A 114 -16.58 18.52 19.93
C MET A 114 -17.41 17.80 21.02
N ALA A 115 -17.57 16.49 20.88
CA ALA A 115 -18.25 15.64 21.84
C ALA A 115 -17.35 15.21 23.01
N ASN A 116 -16.08 15.63 23.04
CA ASN A 116 -15.04 15.17 23.98
C ASN A 116 -14.88 13.64 24.01
N ILE A 117 -15.08 12.98 22.88
CA ILE A 117 -14.85 11.55 22.73
C ILE A 117 -13.38 11.35 22.33
N PRO A 118 -12.58 10.62 23.10
CA PRO A 118 -11.20 10.35 22.73
C PRO A 118 -11.16 9.52 21.45
N TYR A 119 -10.30 9.89 20.52
CA TYR A 119 -10.12 9.17 19.27
C TYR A 119 -8.66 9.14 18.80
N LEU A 120 -8.29 8.11 18.09
CA LEU A 120 -7.01 7.91 17.43
C LEU A 120 -7.25 7.79 15.94
N VAL A 121 -6.50 8.52 15.14
CA VAL A 121 -6.59 8.45 13.67
C VAL A 121 -5.58 7.45 13.14
N VAL A 122 -5.97 6.65 12.16
CA VAL A 122 -5.07 5.82 11.36
C VAL A 122 -5.17 6.28 9.90
N ASP A 123 -4.05 6.75 9.32
CA ASP A 123 -4.04 7.23 7.94
C ASP A 123 -2.68 6.92 7.27
N TYR A 124 -2.72 6.52 5.99
CA TYR A 124 -1.52 6.20 5.21
C TYR A 124 -0.82 7.44 4.60
N SER A 125 -1.40 8.63 4.74
CA SER A 125 -0.83 9.87 4.23
C SER A 125 0.10 10.51 5.26
N SER A 126 1.39 10.57 4.94
CA SER A 126 2.38 11.24 5.79
C SER A 126 2.06 12.73 6.01
N ALA A 127 1.47 13.40 5.01
CA ALA A 127 1.05 14.79 5.12
C ALA A 127 -0.11 14.95 6.13
N VAL A 128 -1.06 14.01 6.17
CA VAL A 128 -2.13 13.98 7.16
C VAL A 128 -1.56 13.73 8.54
N ALA A 129 -0.70 12.73 8.69
CA ALA A 129 -0.08 12.38 9.96
C ALA A 129 0.73 13.54 10.55
N SER A 130 1.58 14.21 9.73
CA SER A 130 2.37 15.36 10.17
C SER A 130 1.49 16.52 10.62
N ARG A 131 0.40 16.81 9.91
CA ARG A 131 -0.54 17.86 10.29
C ARG A 131 -1.24 17.54 11.60
N LEU A 132 -1.78 16.32 11.76
CA LEU A 132 -2.48 15.92 12.99
C LEU A 132 -1.56 15.95 14.20
N LYS A 133 -0.32 15.53 14.05
CA LYS A 133 0.71 15.66 15.11
C LYS A 133 0.92 17.12 15.51
N SER A 134 0.99 18.04 14.55
CA SER A 134 1.14 19.46 14.86
C SER A 134 -0.10 20.08 15.53
N GLU A 135 -1.27 19.50 15.29
CA GLU A 135 -2.54 19.86 15.92
C GLU A 135 -2.75 19.17 17.29
N GLY A 136 -1.82 18.31 17.72
CA GLY A 136 -1.91 17.53 18.97
C GLY A 136 -2.95 16.42 18.93
N ILE A 137 -3.38 15.99 17.73
CA ILE A 137 -4.34 14.91 17.54
C ILE A 137 -3.57 13.59 17.42
N PRO A 138 -3.92 12.56 18.24
CA PRO A 138 -3.30 11.26 18.16
C PRO A 138 -3.46 10.63 16.77
N VAL A 139 -2.34 10.20 16.16
CA VAL A 139 -2.35 9.61 14.81
C VAL A 139 -1.31 8.52 14.67
N VAL A 140 -1.72 7.39 14.13
CA VAL A 140 -0.87 6.31 13.65
C VAL A 140 -0.72 6.45 12.13
N TYR A 141 0.52 6.58 11.68
CA TYR A 141 0.84 6.58 10.25
C TYR A 141 0.97 5.14 9.76
N GLY A 142 0.09 4.70 8.89
CA GLY A 142 0.11 3.37 8.31
C GLY A 142 -1.15 3.07 7.51
N ASP A 143 -1.16 1.92 6.84
CA ASP A 143 -2.33 1.42 6.13
C ASP A 143 -3.30 0.78 7.15
N PRO A 144 -4.52 1.31 7.33
CA PRO A 144 -5.47 0.70 8.29
C PRO A 144 -5.92 -0.71 7.89
N ALA A 145 -5.68 -1.15 6.65
CA ALA A 145 -5.90 -2.53 6.24
C ALA A 145 -4.80 -3.50 6.70
N ASP A 146 -3.71 -2.99 7.29
CA ASP A 146 -2.63 -3.79 7.85
C ASP A 146 -2.94 -4.14 9.31
N PHE A 147 -2.89 -5.44 9.62
CA PHE A 147 -3.16 -5.95 10.97
C PHE A 147 -2.24 -5.35 12.03
N GLU A 148 -0.93 -5.23 11.74
CA GLU A 148 0.05 -4.67 12.68
C GLU A 148 -0.25 -3.19 13.00
N VAL A 149 -0.81 -2.45 12.04
CA VAL A 149 -1.17 -1.04 12.22
C VAL A 149 -2.40 -0.90 13.12
N LEU A 150 -3.40 -1.78 12.95
CA LEU A 150 -4.58 -1.82 13.81
C LEU A 150 -4.26 -2.28 15.24
N ASP A 151 -3.41 -3.29 15.39
CA ASP A 151 -2.91 -3.74 16.68
C ASP A 151 -2.18 -2.60 17.40
N TYR A 152 -1.34 -1.86 16.68
CA TYR A 152 -0.66 -0.69 17.22
C TYR A 152 -1.63 0.44 17.59
N ALA A 153 -2.74 0.59 16.86
CA ALA A 153 -3.80 1.55 17.19
C ALA A 153 -4.65 1.11 18.40
N GLN A 154 -4.27 -0.01 19.05
CA GLN A 154 -4.95 -0.55 20.23
C GLN A 154 -6.45 -0.77 20.01
N VAL A 155 -6.76 -1.43 18.89
CA VAL A 155 -8.16 -1.75 18.52
C VAL A 155 -8.82 -2.65 19.57
N ASP A 156 -8.05 -3.49 20.24
CA ASP A 156 -8.48 -4.34 21.37
C ASP A 156 -9.02 -3.54 22.57
N LEU A 157 -8.55 -2.31 22.78
CA LEU A 157 -8.98 -1.39 23.84
C LEU A 157 -9.99 -0.34 23.33
N ALA A 158 -10.26 -0.32 22.05
CA ALA A 158 -11.15 0.66 21.44
C ALA A 158 -12.62 0.33 21.71
N ARG A 159 -13.43 1.36 21.98
CA ARG A 159 -14.89 1.22 22.10
C ARG A 159 -15.61 1.10 20.75
N ALA A 160 -14.98 1.57 19.68
CA ALA A 160 -15.51 1.51 18.32
C ALA A 160 -14.42 1.78 17.29
N ILE A 161 -14.62 1.22 16.08
CA ILE A 161 -13.87 1.56 14.88
C ILE A 161 -14.80 2.28 13.92
N VAL A 162 -14.32 3.36 13.34
CA VAL A 162 -15.02 4.11 12.30
C VAL A 162 -14.18 4.06 11.03
N ILE A 163 -14.73 3.48 9.96
CA ILE A 163 -14.03 3.32 8.68
C ILE A 163 -14.51 4.41 7.72
N ALA A 164 -13.63 5.35 7.41
CA ALA A 164 -13.88 6.49 6.52
C ALA A 164 -13.07 6.39 5.20
N ILE A 165 -12.80 5.15 4.76
CA ILE A 165 -12.06 4.82 3.54
C ILE A 165 -13.07 4.38 2.48
N PRO A 166 -12.96 4.83 1.22
CA PRO A 166 -13.94 4.52 0.18
C PRO A 166 -13.77 3.12 -0.44
N ASP A 167 -12.60 2.49 -0.29
CA ASP A 167 -12.29 1.20 -0.89
C ASP A 167 -12.91 0.04 -0.11
N LEU A 168 -13.81 -0.70 -0.78
CA LEU A 168 -14.58 -1.80 -0.16
C LEU A 168 -13.67 -2.93 0.33
N HIS A 169 -12.64 -3.29 -0.43
CA HIS A 169 -11.71 -4.36 -0.05
C HIS A 169 -10.93 -4.01 1.22
N SER A 170 -10.44 -2.79 1.32
CA SER A 170 -9.80 -2.30 2.55
C SER A 170 -10.77 -2.29 3.74
N GLN A 171 -12.05 -1.92 3.52
CA GLN A 171 -13.06 -1.96 4.58
C GLN A 171 -13.27 -3.40 5.11
N GLU A 172 -13.38 -4.39 4.22
CA GLU A 172 -13.52 -5.80 4.59
C GLU A 172 -12.33 -6.31 5.40
N LEU A 173 -11.10 -5.97 4.98
CA LEU A 173 -9.89 -6.34 5.71
C LEU A 173 -9.85 -5.71 7.10
N ILE A 174 -10.17 -4.41 7.22
CA ILE A 174 -10.20 -3.71 8.51
C ILE A 174 -11.22 -4.35 9.45
N ILE A 175 -12.43 -4.66 8.96
CA ILE A 175 -13.46 -5.32 9.75
C ILE A 175 -12.97 -6.71 10.21
N GLY A 176 -12.41 -7.51 9.29
CA GLY A 176 -11.89 -8.83 9.61
C GLY A 176 -10.80 -8.80 10.67
N HIS A 177 -9.86 -7.89 10.56
CA HIS A 177 -8.79 -7.70 11.53
C HIS A 177 -9.31 -7.19 12.88
N ALA A 178 -10.25 -6.25 12.85
CA ALA A 178 -10.86 -5.71 14.07
C ALA A 178 -11.60 -6.78 14.87
N LEU A 179 -12.38 -7.63 14.21
CA LEU A 179 -13.09 -8.76 14.85
C LEU A 179 -12.14 -9.83 15.39
N THR A 180 -10.89 -9.84 14.98
CA THR A 180 -9.87 -10.77 15.51
C THR A 180 -9.20 -10.20 16.76
N LEU A 181 -9.12 -8.87 16.87
CA LEU A 181 -8.46 -8.16 17.96
C LEU A 181 -9.41 -7.91 19.15
N ASN A 182 -10.73 -7.75 18.90
CA ASN A 182 -11.71 -7.35 19.94
C ASN A 182 -12.83 -8.39 20.11
#